data_55e3fcd11eb4771c9dd81b25d1a0fd45
#
_entry.id   55e3fcd11eb4771c9dd81b25d1a0fd45
#
_cell.length_a   1.000
_cell.length_b   1.000
_cell.length_c   1.000
_cell.angle_alpha   90.00
_cell.angle_beta   90.00
_cell.angle_gamma   90.00
#
_symmetry.space_group_name_H-M   'P 1'
#
loop_
_entity.id
_entity.type
_entity.pdbx_description
1 polymer ?
#
loop_
_entity_poly.entity_id
_entity_poly.type
_entity_poly.pdbx_seq_one_letter_code
_entity_poly.pdbx_strand_id
1 'polypeptide(L)'
;GGSAVTGSPQDKKAKAGGTKTVMLYSSMQEDQLNAIKQAFEKKYPDIKMDYYFAGTGKVITKIATEAKSGQVAADVIWVGDPADYIGFKKLGILEKYESPEAKNIEKVFIDPEGYYTGARMMNMGIAYNKTKVTKEEAPKNWNDLLDPKWKGQIVMTDPETAGTTKYAVGALMASKDYGPEYFRKLKENGTELQSGTTATHN
;
A
#
# COMPACT_ATOMS: atom_id res chain seq x y z
N GLY A 1 27.79 -7.30 -10.88
CA GLY A 1 28.01 -7.54 -9.53
C GLY A 1 26.74 -7.57 -8.71
N GLY A 2 26.13 -8.74 -8.57
CA GLY A 2 24.91 -8.91 -7.78
C GLY A 2 25.15 -8.95 -6.26
N SER A 3 26.16 -8.27 -5.78
CA SER A 3 26.54 -8.29 -4.37
C SER A 3 25.84 -7.24 -3.52
N ALA A 4 25.02 -6.42 -4.12
CA ALA A 4 24.45 -5.27 -3.43
C ALA A 4 23.32 -5.63 -2.47
N VAL A 5 22.65 -6.74 -2.70
CA VAL A 5 21.56 -7.20 -1.86
C VAL A 5 22.09 -7.92 -0.61
N THR A 6 23.30 -8.40 -0.65
CA THR A 6 23.93 -9.15 0.44
C THR A 6 24.55 -8.28 1.54
N GLY A 7 24.71 -6.99 1.28
CA GLY A 7 24.98 -6.03 2.34
C GLY A 7 23.72 -5.68 3.10
N SER A 8 22.76 -6.60 3.14
CA SER A 8 21.49 -6.37 3.79
C SER A 8 21.71 -5.98 5.26
N PRO A 9 20.79 -5.22 5.79
CA PRO A 9 20.76 -4.92 7.21
C PRO A 9 20.96 -6.14 8.11
N GLN A 10 20.63 -7.34 7.63
CA GLN A 10 20.79 -8.57 8.39
C GLN A 10 22.26 -8.84 8.78
N ASP A 11 23.18 -8.68 7.84
CA ASP A 11 24.62 -8.90 8.12
C ASP A 11 25.17 -7.86 9.08
N LYS A 12 24.61 -6.64 9.06
CA LYS A 12 24.98 -5.57 9.99
C LYS A 12 24.33 -5.71 11.36
N LYS A 13 23.26 -6.48 11.46
CA LYS A 13 22.42 -6.65 12.65
C LYS A 13 22.85 -7.84 13.49
N ALA A 14 23.49 -8.81 12.90
CA ALA A 14 24.03 -9.97 13.59
C ALA A 14 25.35 -9.64 14.29
N LYS A 15 25.35 -8.64 15.17
CA LYS A 15 26.50 -8.37 16.03
C LYS A 15 26.56 -9.39 17.14
N ALA A 16 27.79 -9.81 17.49
CA ALA A 16 28.05 -10.82 18.51
C ALA A 16 27.21 -10.60 19.78
N GLY A 17 26.28 -11.52 20.07
CA GLY A 17 25.40 -11.50 21.24
C GLY A 17 24.33 -10.40 21.22
N GLY A 18 24.14 -9.66 20.10
CA GLY A 18 23.20 -8.58 19.98
C GLY A 18 21.83 -9.01 19.48
N THR A 19 20.81 -8.17 19.75
CA THR A 19 19.47 -8.28 19.21
C THR A 19 19.49 -8.03 17.69
N LYS A 20 18.85 -8.91 16.93
CA LYS A 20 18.62 -8.71 15.49
C LYS A 20 17.55 -7.65 15.27
N THR A 21 17.65 -6.92 14.19
CA THR A 21 16.64 -5.91 13.82
C THR A 21 16.10 -6.20 12.43
N VAL A 22 14.79 -6.12 12.28
CA VAL A 22 14.08 -6.19 10.99
C VAL A 22 13.58 -4.81 10.63
N MET A 23 13.85 -4.35 9.40
CA MET A 23 13.39 -3.07 8.89
C MET A 23 12.22 -3.27 7.93
N LEU A 24 11.09 -2.67 8.26
CA LEU A 24 9.87 -2.68 7.45
C LEU A 24 9.66 -1.32 6.77
N TYR A 25 9.50 -1.30 5.46
CA TYR A 25 9.02 -0.13 4.72
C TYR A 25 7.54 -0.31 4.41
N SER A 26 6.71 0.64 4.83
CA SER A 26 5.27 0.53 4.66
C SER A 26 4.58 1.88 4.56
N SER A 27 3.45 1.88 3.85
CA SER A 27 2.50 2.98 3.79
C SER A 27 1.30 2.78 4.72
N MET A 28 1.32 1.73 5.53
CA MET A 28 0.29 1.48 6.53
C MET A 28 0.32 2.56 7.61
N GLN A 29 -0.83 2.87 8.20
CA GLN A 29 -0.92 3.88 9.26
C GLN A 29 -0.04 3.52 10.47
N GLU A 30 0.58 4.53 11.09
CA GLU A 30 1.55 4.31 12.17
C GLU A 30 0.98 3.61 13.39
N ASP A 31 -0.28 3.84 13.73
CA ASP A 31 -0.93 3.14 14.84
C ASP A 31 -0.98 1.63 14.58
N GLN A 32 -1.27 1.23 13.35
CA GLN A 32 -1.27 -0.17 12.93
C GLN A 32 0.14 -0.75 12.89
N LEU A 33 1.12 0.02 12.39
CA LEU A 33 2.52 -0.40 12.39
C LEU A 33 3.06 -0.58 13.80
N ASN A 34 2.71 0.30 14.71
CA ASN A 34 3.07 0.16 16.12
C ASN A 34 2.46 -1.09 16.76
N ALA A 35 1.19 -1.38 16.46
CA ALA A 35 0.54 -2.59 16.95
C ALA A 35 1.22 -3.86 16.42
N ILE A 36 1.58 -3.88 15.15
CA ILE A 36 2.31 -4.98 14.52
C ILE A 36 3.70 -5.13 15.14
N LYS A 37 4.41 -4.03 15.34
CA LYS A 37 5.72 -4.00 15.98
C LYS A 37 5.66 -4.62 17.38
N GLN A 38 4.70 -4.19 18.19
CA GLN A 38 4.54 -4.70 19.56
C GLN A 38 4.21 -6.19 19.57
N ALA A 39 3.30 -6.64 18.71
CA ALA A 39 2.94 -8.04 18.61
C ALA A 39 4.12 -8.90 18.13
N PHE A 40 4.87 -8.41 17.17
CA PHE A 40 6.05 -9.10 16.63
C PHE A 40 7.15 -9.23 17.68
N GLU A 41 7.49 -8.14 18.37
CA GLU A 41 8.53 -8.14 19.40
C GLU A 41 8.15 -8.97 20.63
N LYS A 42 6.85 -9.06 20.94
CA LYS A 42 6.33 -9.96 21.98
C LYS A 42 6.51 -11.43 21.61
N LYS A 43 6.23 -11.78 20.35
CA LYS A 43 6.36 -13.14 19.85
C LYS A 43 7.81 -13.55 19.65
N TYR A 44 8.66 -12.61 19.24
CA TYR A 44 10.08 -12.82 18.97
C TYR A 44 10.95 -11.83 19.76
N PRO A 45 11.15 -12.06 21.07
CA PRO A 45 11.82 -11.08 21.94
C PRO A 45 13.26 -10.76 21.54
N ASP A 46 13.91 -11.68 20.82
CA ASP A 46 15.29 -11.50 20.36
C ASP A 46 15.41 -10.71 19.06
N ILE A 47 14.28 -10.33 18.49
CA ILE A 47 14.23 -9.58 17.23
C ILE A 47 13.52 -8.26 17.46
N LYS A 48 14.21 -7.16 17.18
CA LYS A 48 13.64 -5.82 17.19
C LYS A 48 13.09 -5.49 15.81
N MET A 49 11.93 -4.83 15.76
CA MET A 49 11.35 -4.35 14.50
C MET A 49 11.40 -2.84 14.45
N ASP A 50 12.02 -2.30 13.41
CA ASP A 50 11.95 -0.89 13.07
C ASP A 50 11.12 -0.73 11.80
N TYR A 51 10.57 0.46 11.57
CA TYR A 51 9.86 0.72 10.33
C TYR A 51 10.14 2.12 9.80
N TYR A 52 10.00 2.26 8.49
CA TYR A 52 9.87 3.53 7.80
C TYR A 52 8.43 3.67 7.30
N PHE A 53 7.76 4.71 7.73
CA PHE A 53 6.40 5.04 7.33
C PHE A 53 6.38 6.27 6.44
N ALA A 54 5.71 6.15 5.28
CA ALA A 54 5.39 7.26 4.40
C ALA A 54 4.23 6.86 3.47
N GLY A 55 3.65 7.82 2.76
CA GLY A 55 2.72 7.52 1.69
C GLY A 55 3.38 6.62 0.62
N THR A 56 2.57 5.83 -0.07
CA THR A 56 3.08 4.80 -1.00
C THR A 56 4.06 5.39 -2.02
N GLY A 57 3.77 6.55 -2.60
CA GLY A 57 4.66 7.18 -3.58
C GLY A 57 6.06 7.46 -3.04
N LYS A 58 6.15 7.93 -1.79
CA LYS A 58 7.44 8.17 -1.12
C LYS A 58 8.18 6.88 -0.81
N VAL A 59 7.47 5.86 -0.37
CA VAL A 59 8.06 4.52 -0.11
C VAL A 59 8.64 3.96 -1.41
N ILE A 60 7.89 4.00 -2.50
CA ILE A 60 8.34 3.50 -3.81
C ILE A 60 9.58 4.28 -4.30
N THR A 61 9.57 5.60 -4.19
CA THR A 61 10.70 6.45 -4.58
C THR A 61 11.95 6.12 -3.75
N LYS A 62 11.81 5.95 -2.45
CA LYS A 62 12.91 5.57 -1.57
C LYS A 62 13.51 4.23 -1.96
N ILE A 63 12.67 3.23 -2.21
CA ILE A 63 13.11 1.90 -2.65
C ILE A 63 13.84 1.99 -3.99
N ALA A 64 13.29 2.72 -4.97
CA ALA A 64 13.92 2.89 -6.28
C ALA A 64 15.28 3.57 -6.19
N THR A 65 15.40 4.60 -5.36
CA THR A 65 16.66 5.32 -5.13
C THR A 65 17.71 4.41 -4.49
N GLU A 66 17.31 3.66 -3.46
CA GLU A 66 18.21 2.72 -2.78
C GLU A 66 18.63 1.57 -3.70
N ALA A 67 17.70 1.06 -4.53
CA ALA A 67 18.01 0.03 -5.51
C ALA A 67 19.07 0.49 -6.53
N LYS A 68 18.99 1.76 -6.98
CA LYS A 68 20.00 2.35 -7.88
C LYS A 68 21.37 2.44 -7.23
N SER A 69 21.43 2.72 -5.95
CA SER A 69 22.71 2.75 -5.20
C SER A 69 23.19 1.35 -4.81
N GLY A 70 22.41 0.33 -5.16
CA GLY A 70 22.78 -1.07 -4.97
C GLY A 70 22.48 -1.65 -3.60
N GLN A 71 21.81 -0.93 -2.73
CA GLN A 71 21.50 -1.40 -1.39
C GLN A 71 20.12 -0.88 -0.91
N VAL A 72 19.16 -1.79 -0.80
CA VAL A 72 17.86 -1.50 -0.20
C VAL A 72 17.92 -1.84 1.29
N ALA A 73 17.62 -0.86 2.14
CA ALA A 73 17.70 -1.03 3.58
C ALA A 73 16.51 -1.80 4.18
N ALA A 74 15.42 -1.93 3.46
CA ALA A 74 14.27 -2.70 3.91
C ALA A 74 14.55 -4.20 3.89
N ASP A 75 14.12 -4.90 4.93
CA ASP A 75 14.04 -6.36 4.97
C ASP A 75 12.66 -6.84 4.49
N VAL A 76 11.62 -6.03 4.72
CA VAL A 76 10.24 -6.32 4.34
C VAL A 76 9.62 -5.05 3.76
N ILE A 77 8.84 -5.20 2.70
CA ILE A 77 8.06 -4.13 2.08
C ILE A 77 6.57 -4.49 2.19
N TRP A 78 5.77 -3.58 2.71
CA TRP A 78 4.34 -3.77 2.84
C TRP A 78 3.57 -2.54 2.34
N VAL A 79 3.16 -2.60 1.09
CA VAL A 79 2.38 -1.55 0.41
C VAL A 79 1.14 -2.15 -0.25
N GLY A 80 0.17 -1.31 -0.57
CA GLY A 80 -1.19 -1.75 -0.90
C GLY A 80 -1.44 -2.19 -2.33
N ASP A 81 -0.56 -1.88 -3.29
CA ASP A 81 -0.81 -2.20 -4.70
C ASP A 81 0.07 -3.37 -5.18
N PRO A 82 -0.54 -4.49 -5.59
CA PRO A 82 0.22 -5.63 -6.13
C PRO A 82 1.10 -5.28 -7.34
N ALA A 83 0.73 -4.29 -8.14
CA ALA A 83 1.52 -3.86 -9.30
C ALA A 83 2.90 -3.33 -8.90
N ASP A 84 3.03 -2.74 -7.72
CA ASP A 84 4.33 -2.27 -7.21
C ASP A 84 5.30 -3.44 -7.00
N TYR A 85 4.80 -4.58 -6.55
CA TYR A 85 5.63 -5.78 -6.35
C TYR A 85 6.12 -6.39 -7.66
N ILE A 86 5.36 -6.26 -8.73
CA ILE A 86 5.82 -6.63 -10.07
C ILE A 86 7.03 -5.77 -10.45
N GLY A 87 6.98 -4.48 -10.14
CA GLY A 87 8.12 -3.58 -10.31
C GLY A 87 9.32 -3.98 -9.47
N PHE A 88 9.11 -4.33 -8.22
CA PHE A 88 10.19 -4.79 -7.33
C PHE A 88 10.82 -6.10 -7.81
N LYS A 89 10.02 -7.03 -8.33
CA LYS A 89 10.55 -8.25 -8.96
C LYS A 89 11.47 -7.91 -10.13
N LYS A 90 11.07 -6.98 -10.99
CA LYS A 90 11.90 -6.54 -12.13
C LYS A 90 13.20 -5.89 -11.70
N LEU A 91 13.19 -5.17 -10.57
CA LEU A 91 14.39 -4.60 -9.97
C LEU A 91 15.30 -5.65 -9.32
N GLY A 92 14.83 -6.88 -9.16
CA GLY A 92 15.59 -7.96 -8.53
C GLY A 92 15.82 -7.79 -7.04
N ILE A 93 14.99 -7.01 -6.36
CA ILE A 93 15.16 -6.73 -4.92
C ILE A 93 14.33 -7.64 -4.01
N LEU A 94 13.39 -8.41 -4.57
CA LEU A 94 12.60 -9.37 -3.81
C LEU A 94 13.26 -10.72 -3.76
N GLU A 95 13.24 -11.34 -2.59
CA GLU A 95 13.67 -12.72 -2.38
C GLU A 95 12.45 -13.66 -2.47
N LYS A 96 12.66 -14.80 -3.10
CA LYS A 96 11.64 -15.85 -3.17
C LYS A 96 11.49 -16.50 -1.80
N TYR A 97 10.26 -16.44 -1.25
CA TYR A 97 9.96 -17.02 0.03
C TYR A 97 8.49 -17.42 0.12
N GLU A 98 8.24 -18.67 0.46
CA GLU A 98 6.91 -19.16 0.80
C GLU A 98 6.72 -19.18 2.30
N SER A 99 5.87 -18.28 2.82
CA SER A 99 5.52 -18.30 4.24
C SER A 99 4.74 -19.54 4.59
N PRO A 100 5.03 -20.21 5.75
CA PRO A 100 4.18 -21.27 6.25
C PRO A 100 2.73 -20.86 6.48
N GLU A 101 2.49 -19.57 6.71
CA GLU A 101 1.16 -19.02 6.89
C GLU A 101 0.40 -18.81 5.56
N ALA A 102 1.07 -18.91 4.42
CA ALA A 102 0.46 -18.74 3.10
C ALA A 102 -0.64 -19.77 2.81
N LYS A 103 -0.62 -20.92 3.48
CA LYS A 103 -1.67 -21.92 3.39
C LYS A 103 -3.05 -21.42 3.83
N ASN A 104 -3.08 -20.34 4.62
CA ASN A 104 -4.31 -19.71 5.11
C ASN A 104 -4.79 -18.57 4.21
N ILE A 105 -4.11 -18.32 3.10
CA ILE A 105 -4.36 -17.22 2.18
C ILE A 105 -4.81 -17.78 0.83
N GLU A 106 -5.87 -17.20 0.26
CA GLU A 106 -6.35 -17.61 -1.06
C GLU A 106 -5.26 -17.41 -2.13
N LYS A 107 -5.13 -18.39 -3.03
CA LYS A 107 -4.08 -18.40 -4.07
C LYS A 107 -4.08 -17.18 -4.97
N VAL A 108 -5.24 -16.55 -5.18
CA VAL A 108 -5.35 -15.33 -6.00
C VAL A 108 -4.57 -14.15 -5.41
N PHE A 109 -4.32 -14.15 -4.10
CA PHE A 109 -3.55 -13.12 -3.40
C PHE A 109 -2.07 -13.46 -3.22
N ILE A 110 -1.62 -14.56 -3.80
CA ILE A 110 -0.23 -15.03 -3.70
C ILE A 110 0.41 -15.00 -5.07
N ASP A 111 1.63 -14.45 -5.15
CA ASP A 111 2.42 -14.55 -6.38
C ASP A 111 2.74 -16.02 -6.67
N PRO A 112 2.37 -16.55 -7.85
CA PRO A 112 2.67 -17.95 -8.21
C PRO A 112 4.17 -18.27 -8.18
N GLU A 113 5.01 -17.27 -8.39
CA GLU A 113 6.47 -17.42 -8.35
C GLU A 113 7.06 -17.29 -6.94
N GLY A 114 6.25 -16.92 -5.94
CA GLY A 114 6.65 -16.90 -4.53
C GLY A 114 7.40 -15.67 -4.06
N TYR A 115 7.30 -14.54 -4.76
CA TYR A 115 8.02 -13.32 -4.38
C TYR A 115 7.23 -12.38 -3.47
N TYR A 116 5.91 -12.49 -3.46
CA TYR A 116 5.06 -11.70 -2.57
C TYR A 116 3.76 -12.42 -2.22
N THR A 117 3.15 -12.01 -1.13
CA THR A 117 1.92 -12.61 -0.60
C THR A 117 1.02 -11.52 -0.07
N GLY A 118 -0.28 -11.60 -0.36
CA GLY A 118 -1.27 -10.74 0.27
C GLY A 118 -1.39 -11.06 1.76
N ALA A 119 -1.37 -10.04 2.60
CA ALA A 119 -1.44 -10.20 4.05
C ALA A 119 -2.64 -9.48 4.67
N ARG A 120 -3.27 -8.58 3.93
CA ARG A 120 -4.40 -7.78 4.38
C ARG A 120 -5.28 -7.42 3.19
N MET A 121 -6.60 -7.50 3.39
CA MET A 121 -7.56 -7.04 2.40
C MET A 121 -8.08 -5.66 2.82
N MET A 122 -8.21 -4.76 1.86
CA MET A 122 -8.80 -3.44 2.06
C MET A 122 -9.94 -3.23 1.07
N ASN A 123 -11.02 -2.65 1.55
CA ASN A 123 -12.17 -2.30 0.72
C ASN A 123 -12.15 -0.81 0.40
N MET A 124 -12.40 -0.48 -0.86
CA MET A 124 -12.66 0.89 -1.28
C MET A 124 -14.17 1.13 -1.24
N GLY A 125 -14.57 2.22 -0.61
CA GLY A 125 -15.98 2.55 -0.47
C GLY A 125 -16.23 4.05 -0.56
N ILE A 126 -17.51 4.41 -0.56
CA ILE A 126 -17.95 5.80 -0.53
C ILE A 126 -18.34 6.13 0.91
N ALA A 127 -17.69 7.12 1.48
CA ALA A 127 -18.05 7.69 2.78
C ALA A 127 -18.76 9.02 2.56
N TYR A 128 -19.72 9.34 3.41
CA TYR A 128 -20.43 10.61 3.34
C TYR A 128 -20.62 11.21 4.73
N ASN A 129 -20.72 12.54 4.77
CA ASN A 129 -20.93 13.27 6.00
C ASN A 129 -22.41 13.21 6.42
N LYS A 130 -22.70 12.46 7.46
CA LYS A 130 -24.08 12.25 7.98
C LYS A 130 -24.76 13.53 8.46
N THR A 131 -24.02 14.59 8.74
CA THR A 131 -24.62 15.85 9.15
C THR A 131 -25.13 16.67 7.97
N LYS A 132 -24.69 16.36 6.76
CA LYS A 132 -25.03 17.09 5.52
C LYS A 132 -25.84 16.26 4.52
N VAL A 133 -25.70 14.94 4.57
CA VAL A 133 -26.28 14.01 3.61
C VAL A 133 -27.03 12.93 4.38
N THR A 134 -28.30 12.74 4.04
CA THR A 134 -29.09 11.64 4.61
C THR A 134 -28.73 10.31 3.96
N LYS A 135 -29.04 9.21 4.63
CA LYS A 135 -28.81 7.85 4.11
C LYS A 135 -29.54 7.64 2.77
N GLU A 136 -30.72 8.19 2.62
CA GLU A 136 -31.54 8.08 1.41
C GLU A 136 -30.94 8.84 0.24
N GLU A 137 -30.29 9.98 0.50
CA GLU A 137 -29.66 10.82 -0.51
C GLU A 137 -28.25 10.37 -0.87
N ALA A 138 -27.61 9.60 0.00
CA ALA A 138 -26.21 9.20 -0.17
C ALA A 138 -25.97 8.44 -1.47
N PRO A 139 -24.82 8.63 -2.11
CA PRO A 139 -24.44 7.84 -3.29
C PRO A 139 -24.38 6.36 -2.94
N LYS A 140 -24.97 5.52 -3.80
CA LYS A 140 -25.04 4.06 -3.58
C LYS A 140 -24.12 3.27 -4.47
N ASN A 141 -23.61 3.89 -5.51
CA ASN A 141 -22.65 3.28 -6.44
C ASN A 141 -21.72 4.36 -7.01
N TRP A 142 -20.72 3.94 -7.75
CA TRP A 142 -19.73 4.85 -8.33
C TRP A 142 -20.35 5.85 -9.32
N ASN A 143 -21.36 5.44 -10.08
CA ASN A 143 -22.01 6.33 -11.04
C ASN A 143 -22.80 7.46 -10.36
N ASP A 144 -23.34 7.23 -9.16
CA ASP A 144 -24.05 8.28 -8.42
C ASP A 144 -23.17 9.48 -8.11
N LEU A 145 -21.85 9.30 -8.04
CA LEU A 145 -20.89 10.39 -7.83
C LEU A 145 -20.80 11.34 -9.02
N LEU A 146 -21.31 10.94 -10.18
CA LEU A 146 -21.35 11.79 -11.37
C LEU A 146 -22.56 12.73 -11.40
N ASP A 147 -23.49 12.58 -10.45
CA ASP A 147 -24.64 13.46 -10.36
C ASP A 147 -24.20 14.90 -10.11
N PRO A 148 -24.71 15.89 -10.88
CA PRO A 148 -24.39 17.29 -10.70
C PRO A 148 -24.65 17.83 -9.28
N LYS A 149 -25.55 17.22 -8.52
CA LYS A 149 -25.81 17.64 -7.13
C LYS A 149 -24.59 17.49 -6.22
N TRP A 150 -23.64 16.64 -6.58
CA TRP A 150 -22.39 16.44 -5.83
C TRP A 150 -21.24 17.30 -6.34
N LYS A 151 -21.50 18.15 -7.32
CA LYS A 151 -20.45 18.98 -7.94
C LYS A 151 -19.67 19.79 -6.92
N GLY A 152 -18.36 19.63 -6.93
CA GLY A 152 -17.46 20.31 -6.00
C GLY A 152 -17.50 19.80 -4.56
N GLN A 153 -18.21 18.70 -4.30
CA GLN A 153 -18.39 18.13 -2.95
C GLN A 153 -17.76 16.76 -2.76
N ILE A 154 -16.97 16.31 -3.74
CA ILE A 154 -16.33 15.00 -3.72
C ILE A 154 -14.84 15.19 -3.52
N VAL A 155 -14.28 14.41 -2.59
CA VAL A 155 -12.85 14.32 -2.34
C VAL A 155 -12.43 12.87 -2.47
N MET A 156 -11.32 12.63 -3.13
CA MET A 156 -10.69 11.32 -3.17
C MET A 156 -9.20 11.43 -2.89
N THR A 157 -8.61 10.33 -2.44
CA THR A 157 -7.17 10.26 -2.26
C THR A 157 -6.49 10.25 -3.63
N ASP A 158 -5.38 10.98 -3.75
CA ASP A 158 -4.57 10.98 -4.97
C ASP A 158 -3.98 9.58 -5.19
N PRO A 159 -4.25 8.96 -6.36
CA PRO A 159 -3.69 7.65 -6.69
C PRO A 159 -2.17 7.59 -6.68
N GLU A 160 -1.49 8.71 -6.92
CA GLU A 160 -0.02 8.76 -6.88
C GLU A 160 0.53 8.65 -5.46
N THR A 161 -0.27 8.98 -4.45
CA THR A 161 0.16 8.99 -3.05
C THR A 161 -0.37 7.82 -2.22
N ALA A 162 -1.36 7.10 -2.72
CA ALA A 162 -2.00 5.98 -2.00
C ALA A 162 -2.16 4.75 -2.89
N GLY A 163 -1.53 3.65 -2.49
CA GLY A 163 -1.49 2.42 -3.26
C GLY A 163 -2.86 1.76 -3.43
N THR A 164 -3.72 1.78 -2.41
CA THR A 164 -5.08 1.24 -2.50
C THR A 164 -5.94 2.02 -3.48
N THR A 165 -5.83 3.34 -3.49
CA THR A 165 -6.53 4.20 -4.46
C THR A 165 -6.01 3.96 -5.88
N LYS A 166 -4.70 3.85 -6.04
CA LYS A 166 -4.08 3.54 -7.35
C LYS A 166 -4.61 2.22 -7.91
N TYR A 167 -4.67 1.19 -7.10
CA TYR A 167 -5.22 -0.10 -7.50
C TYR A 167 -6.69 -0.01 -7.88
N ALA A 168 -7.52 0.66 -7.06
CA ALA A 168 -8.94 0.82 -7.31
C ALA A 168 -9.22 1.61 -8.59
N VAL A 169 -8.50 2.70 -8.80
CA VAL A 169 -8.58 3.49 -10.04
C VAL A 169 -8.21 2.65 -11.25
N GLY A 170 -7.11 1.89 -11.18
CA GLY A 170 -6.69 0.99 -12.24
C GLY A 170 -7.74 -0.06 -12.58
N ALA A 171 -8.36 -0.65 -11.56
CA ALA A 171 -9.42 -1.64 -11.74
C ALA A 171 -10.67 -1.04 -12.40
N LEU A 172 -11.09 0.15 -11.97
CA LEU A 172 -12.23 0.85 -12.58
C LEU A 172 -11.93 1.29 -14.00
N MET A 173 -10.71 1.75 -14.29
CA MET A 173 -10.30 2.11 -15.66
C MET A 173 -10.30 0.92 -16.60
N ALA A 174 -9.98 -0.27 -16.12
CA ALA A 174 -10.01 -1.50 -16.90
C ALA A 174 -11.43 -2.08 -17.05
N SER A 175 -12.37 -1.60 -16.28
CA SER A 175 -13.77 -2.06 -16.30
C SER A 175 -14.51 -1.56 -17.53
N LYS A 176 -15.32 -2.43 -18.14
CA LYS A 176 -16.20 -2.06 -19.23
C LYS A 176 -17.31 -1.10 -18.80
N ASP A 177 -17.69 -1.13 -17.51
CA ASP A 177 -18.79 -0.32 -16.98
C ASP A 177 -18.36 1.12 -16.67
N TYR A 178 -17.08 1.37 -16.49
CA TYR A 178 -16.57 2.68 -16.10
C TYR A 178 -15.53 3.23 -17.09
N GLY A 179 -14.34 2.68 -17.10
CA GLY A 179 -13.25 3.11 -17.98
C GLY A 179 -12.70 4.51 -17.69
N PRO A 180 -11.80 5.01 -18.55
CA PRO A 180 -11.23 6.36 -18.40
C PRO A 180 -12.26 7.48 -18.44
N GLU A 181 -13.37 7.27 -19.17
CA GLU A 181 -14.45 8.24 -19.31
C GLU A 181 -15.12 8.57 -17.97
N TYR A 182 -15.26 7.57 -17.10
CA TYR A 182 -15.78 7.78 -15.75
C TYR A 182 -14.93 8.81 -14.97
N PHE A 183 -13.63 8.68 -15.03
CA PHE A 183 -12.71 9.59 -14.31
C PHE A 183 -12.69 10.98 -14.94
N ARG A 184 -12.84 11.07 -16.25
CA ARG A 184 -13.00 12.37 -16.93
C ARG A 184 -14.24 13.10 -16.41
N LYS A 185 -15.36 12.40 -16.33
CA LYS A 185 -16.62 12.93 -15.79
C LYS A 185 -16.51 13.28 -14.30
N LEU A 186 -15.85 12.45 -13.53
CA LEU A 186 -15.63 12.69 -12.11
C LEU A 186 -14.80 13.96 -11.88
N LYS A 187 -13.78 14.18 -12.70
CA LYS A 187 -13.00 15.41 -12.69
C LYS A 187 -13.86 16.62 -13.10
N GLU A 188 -14.66 16.50 -14.12
CA GLU A 188 -15.60 17.57 -14.54
C GLU A 188 -16.61 17.89 -13.45
N ASN A 189 -16.97 16.93 -12.62
CA ASN A 189 -17.84 17.13 -11.46
C ASN A 189 -17.11 17.77 -10.27
N GLY A 190 -15.87 18.25 -10.46
CA GLY A 190 -15.14 19.03 -9.48
C GLY A 190 -14.54 18.21 -8.33
N THR A 191 -14.23 16.94 -8.56
CA THR A 191 -13.58 16.10 -7.55
C THR A 191 -12.19 16.62 -7.22
N GLU A 192 -11.93 16.81 -5.91
CA GLU A 192 -10.63 17.21 -5.40
C GLU A 192 -9.79 16.00 -5.02
N LEU A 193 -8.48 16.08 -5.23
CA LEU A 193 -7.51 15.08 -4.80
C LEU A 193 -6.80 15.55 -3.54
N GLN A 194 -6.69 14.66 -2.55
CA GLN A 194 -5.93 14.89 -1.33
C GLN A 194 -4.78 13.91 -1.23
N SER A 195 -3.65 14.37 -0.72
CA SER A 195 -2.48 13.53 -0.52
C SER A 195 -2.64 12.65 0.70
N GLY A 196 -2.74 11.34 0.49
CA GLY A 196 -2.87 10.34 1.55
C GLY A 196 -4.29 10.17 2.07
N THR A 197 -4.55 9.00 2.62
CA THR A 197 -5.89 8.58 3.07
C THR A 197 -6.39 9.41 4.26
N THR A 198 -5.51 9.74 5.19
CA THR A 198 -5.87 10.51 6.40
C THR A 198 -6.38 11.91 6.05
N ALA A 199 -5.69 12.62 5.14
CA ALA A 199 -6.12 13.95 4.70
C ALA A 199 -7.47 13.91 3.99
N THR A 200 -7.77 12.83 3.27
CA THR A 200 -9.04 12.65 2.57
C THR A 200 -10.21 12.50 3.53
N HIS A 201 -9.99 11.88 4.70
CA HIS A 201 -11.04 11.64 5.70
C HIS A 201 -11.33 12.87 6.57
N ASN A 202 -10.39 13.78 6.71
CA ASN A 202 -10.51 15.01 7.52
C ASN A 202 -11.12 16.15 6.71
#